data_4fe46b0faecafae7f6957578690d2ecc
#
_entry.id   4fe46b0faecafae7f6957578690d2ecc
#
_cell.length_a   1.000
_cell.length_b   1.000
_cell.length_c   1.000
_cell.angle_alpha   90.00
_cell.angle_beta   90.00
_cell.angle_gamma   90.00
#
_symmetry.space_group_name_H-M   'P 1'
#
loop_
_entity.id
_entity.type
_entity.pdbx_description
1 polymer ?
#
loop_
_entity_poly.entity_id
_entity_poly.type
_entity_poly.pdbx_seq_one_letter_code
_entity_poly.pdbx_strand_id
1 'polypeptide(L)'
;MTESGGSDMGMAGAGAAATAFDGSVLEANPAGMARLPGTTITVAAVPALVQLDFKGSATTPGSAHNHEGPKLTGSAFAVQSFSGLSLGLGLYSYTGLGADFGDEWVGRRVIEHEQLRSLNIAPAVAYQVTDHLQFGGTLRAQYVEVEASLAVNNSAALYGPPAGLPDGQVSLQGHSWSPGGDLGIAYQPRPDVELGLAWTSAVHHTVDFDVTAAGLHPVLGAILPQALPVSLSLTLPQQVAASGAWQATPATTLAATARWQEWSTLGEARQMSGLGDRPMFPQGLRDTWGASLGVRHRLPDGTRLSAGVAYDSDPSREGTMPAYFPSSSQLRLALGGEWPAREDLTVRLALSVIQQGEVRVAQLGHPLPLPGVGPLSGTFPASRFYFAALAVDFRR
;
A
#
# COMPACT_ATOMS: atom_id res chain seq x y z
N MET A 1 0.72 -1.43 1.55
CA MET A 1 2.17 -1.59 1.26
C MET A 1 2.71 -0.24 0.85
N THR A 2 3.77 0.20 1.48
CA THR A 2 4.34 1.55 1.29
C THR A 2 5.79 1.38 0.81
N GLU A 3 5.96 1.14 -0.48
CA GLU A 3 7.28 1.07 -1.11
C GLU A 3 7.41 2.25 -2.08
N SER A 4 7.81 3.40 -1.56
CA SER A 4 8.01 4.63 -2.35
C SER A 4 9.41 4.72 -2.97
N GLY A 5 10.31 3.78 -2.64
CA GLY A 5 11.69 3.79 -3.10
C GLY A 5 12.61 4.72 -2.31
N GLY A 6 12.22 5.12 -1.10
CA GLY A 6 13.06 5.86 -0.17
C GLY A 6 14.31 5.08 0.26
N SER A 7 15.25 5.77 0.91
CA SER A 7 16.51 5.18 1.37
C SER A 7 16.35 4.13 2.47
N ASP A 8 15.21 4.09 3.14
CA ASP A 8 14.83 3.11 4.14
C ASP A 8 14.38 1.77 3.54
N MET A 9 14.03 1.73 2.24
CA MET A 9 13.61 0.49 1.58
C MET A 9 14.65 -0.62 1.70
N GLY A 10 15.94 -0.32 1.51
CA GLY A 10 17.03 -1.28 1.68
C GLY A 10 17.23 -1.77 3.11
N MET A 11 16.60 -1.12 4.09
CA MET A 11 16.56 -1.51 5.51
C MET A 11 15.18 -2.03 5.95
N ALA A 12 14.30 -2.38 5.01
CA ALA A 12 12.93 -2.82 5.27
C ALA A 12 12.12 -1.81 6.11
N GLY A 13 12.36 -0.50 5.95
CA GLY A 13 11.70 0.57 6.70
C GLY A 13 12.27 0.83 8.11
N ALA A 14 13.38 0.17 8.48
CA ALA A 14 14.03 0.45 9.76
C ALA A 14 14.66 1.83 9.79
N GLY A 15 14.37 2.61 10.83
CA GLY A 15 14.86 3.98 10.99
C GLY A 15 14.12 5.03 10.19
N ALA A 16 13.08 4.69 9.44
CA ALA A 16 12.39 5.58 8.50
C ALA A 16 11.97 6.93 9.12
N ALA A 17 11.42 6.93 10.33
CA ALA A 17 11.01 8.16 11.00
C ALA A 17 12.15 8.89 11.73
N ALA A 18 13.32 8.25 11.94
CA ALA A 18 14.45 8.84 12.68
C ALA A 18 15.52 9.44 11.75
N THR A 19 15.78 8.81 10.60
CA THR A 19 16.90 9.16 9.72
C THR A 19 16.46 10.04 8.55
N ALA A 20 17.36 10.91 8.09
CA ALA A 20 17.12 11.83 6.97
C ALA A 20 18.22 11.66 5.92
N PHE A 21 18.14 10.62 5.11
CA PHE A 21 19.14 10.31 4.11
C PHE A 21 18.87 10.92 2.74
N ASP A 22 17.63 11.25 2.42
CA ASP A 22 17.21 11.82 1.15
C ASP A 22 15.83 12.52 1.28
N GLY A 23 15.29 13.02 0.16
CA GLY A 23 14.02 13.74 0.15
C GLY A 23 12.79 12.91 0.54
N SER A 24 12.86 11.58 0.51
CA SER A 24 11.75 10.70 0.90
C SER A 24 11.42 10.77 2.40
N VAL A 25 12.32 11.36 3.21
CA VAL A 25 12.03 11.65 4.62
C VAL A 25 10.77 12.49 4.79
N LEU A 26 10.39 13.31 3.80
CA LEU A 26 9.14 14.06 3.78
C LEU A 26 7.91 13.17 3.99
N GLU A 27 7.90 12.00 3.36
CA GLU A 27 6.82 10.99 3.51
C GLU A 27 6.92 10.26 4.85
N ALA A 28 8.13 9.83 5.24
CA ALA A 28 8.34 9.00 6.41
C ALA A 28 8.23 9.77 7.74
N ASN A 29 8.78 10.99 7.78
CA ASN A 29 8.72 11.94 8.90
C ASN A 29 9.08 13.34 8.41
N PRO A 30 8.13 14.24 8.18
CA PRO A 30 8.41 15.57 7.63
C PRO A 30 9.38 16.41 8.47
N ALA A 31 9.50 16.16 9.78
CA ALA A 31 10.47 16.86 10.63
C ALA A 31 11.93 16.61 10.18
N GLY A 32 12.21 15.45 9.60
CA GLY A 32 13.54 15.09 9.11
C GLY A 32 14.03 15.97 7.96
N MET A 33 13.15 16.65 7.23
CA MET A 33 13.53 17.61 6.19
C MET A 33 14.47 18.72 6.73
N ALA A 34 14.30 19.12 7.98
CA ALA A 34 15.14 20.15 8.60
C ALA A 34 16.63 19.73 8.75
N ARG A 35 16.93 18.43 8.57
CA ARG A 35 18.32 17.90 8.60
C ARG A 35 18.94 17.76 7.21
N LEU A 36 18.16 17.96 6.15
CA LEU A 36 18.70 17.92 4.78
C LEU A 36 19.37 19.24 4.44
N PRO A 37 20.57 19.20 3.86
CA PRO A 37 21.27 20.43 3.50
C PRO A 37 20.72 21.03 2.21
N GLY A 38 20.66 22.35 2.13
CA GLY A 38 20.40 23.10 0.89
C GLY A 38 19.21 22.60 0.08
N THR A 39 19.42 22.31 -1.18
CA THR A 39 18.41 21.73 -2.08
C THR A 39 18.64 20.23 -2.18
N THR A 40 17.63 19.43 -1.87
CA THR A 40 17.64 17.97 -2.07
C THR A 40 16.49 17.57 -2.98
N ILE A 41 16.80 16.86 -4.07
CA ILE A 41 15.81 16.29 -5.00
C ILE A 41 16.04 14.80 -5.05
N THR A 42 14.99 14.02 -4.86
CA THR A 42 14.99 12.57 -4.92
C THR A 42 13.93 12.11 -5.91
N VAL A 43 14.30 11.23 -6.83
CA VAL A 43 13.37 10.59 -7.76
C VAL A 43 13.60 9.09 -7.72
N ALA A 44 12.54 8.31 -7.61
CA ALA A 44 12.60 6.86 -7.58
C ALA A 44 11.58 6.22 -8.52
N ALA A 45 11.98 5.11 -9.15
CA ALA A 45 11.12 4.20 -9.90
C ALA A 45 11.14 2.84 -9.18
N VAL A 46 9.95 2.28 -8.96
CA VAL A 46 9.77 1.05 -8.18
C VAL A 46 8.89 0.06 -8.95
N PRO A 47 9.48 -0.80 -9.81
CA PRO A 47 8.77 -1.95 -10.33
C PRO A 47 8.42 -2.93 -9.21
N ALA A 48 7.19 -3.44 -9.26
CA ALA A 48 6.64 -4.42 -8.34
C ALA A 48 6.05 -5.62 -9.09
N LEU A 49 6.24 -6.81 -8.57
CA LEU A 49 5.62 -8.05 -9.07
C LEU A 49 4.88 -8.74 -7.92
N VAL A 50 3.63 -9.13 -8.17
CA VAL A 50 2.74 -9.76 -7.20
C VAL A 50 2.45 -11.20 -7.62
N GLN A 51 2.83 -12.16 -6.79
CA GLN A 51 2.49 -13.57 -6.94
C GLN A 51 1.40 -13.94 -5.94
N LEU A 52 0.21 -14.22 -6.46
CA LEU A 52 -0.95 -14.70 -5.71
C LEU A 52 -1.44 -16.00 -6.35
N ASP A 53 -1.51 -17.06 -5.55
CA ASP A 53 -1.98 -18.38 -5.98
C ASP A 53 -3.17 -18.78 -5.09
N PHE A 54 -4.33 -18.96 -5.70
CA PHE A 54 -5.52 -19.46 -5.01
C PHE A 54 -5.67 -20.97 -5.15
N LYS A 55 -6.05 -21.63 -4.05
CA LYS A 55 -6.46 -23.04 -4.03
C LYS A 55 -7.84 -23.15 -3.42
N GLY A 56 -8.79 -23.60 -4.21
CA GLY A 56 -10.16 -23.83 -3.78
C GLY A 56 -10.27 -25.00 -2.79
N SER A 57 -11.32 -24.96 -1.98
CA SER A 57 -11.69 -26.04 -1.05
C SER A 57 -12.38 -27.21 -1.77
N ALA A 58 -12.73 -28.26 -1.03
CA ALA A 58 -13.52 -29.38 -1.56
C ALA A 58 -14.91 -28.94 -2.05
N THR A 59 -15.49 -27.88 -1.48
CA THR A 59 -16.81 -27.35 -1.88
C THR A 59 -16.74 -26.37 -3.05
N THR A 60 -15.59 -25.79 -3.31
CA THR A 60 -15.32 -24.87 -4.43
C THR A 60 -13.99 -25.24 -5.07
N PRO A 61 -13.90 -26.41 -5.74
CA PRO A 61 -12.65 -26.92 -6.27
C PRO A 61 -12.14 -26.05 -7.43
N GLY A 62 -10.83 -25.91 -7.53
CA GLY A 62 -10.15 -25.17 -8.58
C GLY A 62 -8.91 -24.45 -8.06
N SER A 63 -8.14 -23.90 -8.95
CA SER A 63 -6.98 -23.07 -8.64
C SER A 63 -6.94 -21.87 -9.58
N ALA A 64 -6.31 -20.79 -9.14
CA ALA A 64 -6.03 -19.63 -9.96
C ALA A 64 -4.67 -19.03 -9.61
N HIS A 65 -4.08 -18.38 -10.58
CA HIS A 65 -2.85 -17.62 -10.46
C HIS A 65 -3.13 -16.18 -10.83
N ASN A 66 -2.43 -15.24 -10.21
CA ASN A 66 -2.43 -13.88 -10.66
C ASN A 66 -1.67 -13.76 -11.98
N HIS A 67 -2.34 -13.31 -13.03
CA HIS A 67 -1.79 -13.09 -14.37
C HIS A 67 -1.23 -11.67 -14.56
N GLU A 68 -1.37 -10.81 -13.56
CA GLU A 68 -0.93 -9.42 -13.67
C GLU A 68 0.60 -9.33 -13.81
N GLY A 69 1.05 -8.61 -14.83
CA GLY A 69 2.46 -8.34 -15.06
C GLY A 69 3.06 -7.36 -14.04
N PRO A 70 4.37 -7.07 -14.16
CA PRO A 70 5.01 -6.09 -13.30
C PRO A 70 4.33 -4.72 -13.38
N LYS A 71 4.06 -4.11 -12.24
CA LYS A 71 3.55 -2.74 -12.10
C LYS A 71 4.69 -1.79 -11.79
N LEU A 72 4.63 -0.61 -12.36
CA LEU A 72 5.58 0.46 -12.06
C LEU A 72 4.91 1.51 -11.18
N THR A 73 5.52 1.78 -10.04
CA THR A 73 5.21 2.94 -9.20
C THR A 73 6.46 3.78 -9.02
N GLY A 74 6.36 4.91 -8.33
CA GLY A 74 7.52 5.75 -8.10
C GLY A 74 7.18 6.96 -7.23
N SER A 75 8.21 7.74 -6.97
CA SER A 75 8.11 8.94 -6.17
C SER A 75 9.07 10.02 -6.65
N ALA A 76 8.74 11.27 -6.33
CA ALA A 76 9.59 12.42 -6.52
C ALA A 76 9.44 13.36 -5.31
N PHE A 77 10.56 13.78 -4.75
CA PHE A 77 10.60 14.68 -3.61
C PHE A 77 11.57 15.83 -3.91
N ALA A 78 11.15 17.03 -3.53
CA ALA A 78 12.00 18.20 -3.56
C ALA A 78 11.94 18.88 -2.19
N VAL A 79 13.10 19.13 -1.58
CA VAL A 79 13.22 19.81 -0.29
C VAL A 79 14.20 20.95 -0.45
N GLN A 80 13.83 22.14 0.01
CA GLN A 80 14.67 23.30 0.11
C GLN A 80 14.81 23.72 1.57
N SER A 81 16.03 23.65 2.09
CA SER A 81 16.35 24.03 3.46
C SER A 81 16.97 25.43 3.49
N PHE A 82 16.50 26.20 4.47
CA PHE A 82 16.99 27.55 4.82
C PHE A 82 17.54 27.49 6.25
N SER A 83 17.91 28.64 6.82
CA SER A 83 18.33 28.70 8.22
C SER A 83 17.13 28.37 9.15
N GLY A 84 17.06 27.12 9.65
CA GLY A 84 16.06 26.64 10.60
C GLY A 84 14.68 26.29 10.00
N LEU A 85 14.42 26.56 8.71
CA LEU A 85 13.16 26.27 8.02
C LEU A 85 13.44 25.41 6.79
N SER A 86 12.63 24.39 6.55
CA SER A 86 12.66 23.61 5.31
C SER A 86 11.27 23.53 4.70
N LEU A 87 11.19 23.72 3.39
CA LEU A 87 9.97 23.55 2.59
C LEU A 87 10.16 22.35 1.68
N GLY A 88 9.10 21.56 1.51
CA GLY A 88 9.13 20.37 0.70
C GLY A 88 7.89 20.19 -0.16
N LEU A 89 8.04 19.42 -1.22
CA LEU A 89 6.95 18.91 -2.03
C LEU A 89 7.24 17.43 -2.35
N GLY A 90 6.28 16.56 -2.04
CA GLY A 90 6.32 15.13 -2.35
C GLY A 90 5.24 14.76 -3.37
N LEU A 91 5.60 13.90 -4.32
CA LEU A 91 4.70 13.20 -5.23
C LEU A 91 5.01 11.70 -5.09
N TYR A 92 4.08 10.90 -4.58
CA TYR A 92 4.33 9.48 -4.30
C TYR A 92 3.06 8.65 -4.25
N SER A 93 3.21 7.35 -4.47
CA SER A 93 2.12 6.38 -4.41
C SER A 93 2.27 5.46 -3.19
N TYR A 94 1.18 5.25 -2.45
CA TYR A 94 1.16 4.30 -1.33
C TYR A 94 0.73 2.90 -1.72
N THR A 95 -0.02 2.76 -2.79
CA THR A 95 -0.65 1.50 -3.14
C THR A 95 -0.58 1.28 -4.65
N GLY A 96 -0.29 0.08 -4.99
CA GLY A 96 -0.38 -0.45 -6.35
C GLY A 96 -0.83 -1.90 -6.21
N LEU A 97 -1.94 -2.13 -5.47
CA LEU A 97 -2.51 -3.45 -5.37
C LEU A 97 -3.32 -3.73 -6.62
N GLY A 98 -3.11 -4.88 -7.21
CA GLY A 98 -3.89 -5.39 -8.31
C GLY A 98 -3.77 -6.89 -8.37
N ALA A 99 -4.83 -7.54 -8.82
CA ALA A 99 -4.87 -8.96 -9.12
C ALA A 99 -5.74 -9.18 -10.36
N ASP A 100 -5.27 -10.04 -11.23
CA ASP A 100 -6.00 -10.53 -12.40
C ASP A 100 -5.98 -12.05 -12.37
N PHE A 101 -7.11 -12.64 -12.07
CA PHE A 101 -7.28 -14.10 -12.04
C PHE A 101 -7.90 -14.65 -13.34
N GLY A 102 -8.27 -13.75 -14.27
CA GLY A 102 -8.95 -14.10 -15.52
C GLY A 102 -10.42 -14.48 -15.31
N ASP A 103 -11.06 -14.85 -16.41
CA ASP A 103 -12.50 -15.13 -16.52
C ASP A 103 -12.89 -16.61 -16.31
N GLU A 104 -11.93 -17.52 -16.18
CA GLU A 104 -12.19 -18.95 -16.05
C GLU A 104 -12.07 -19.50 -14.62
N TRP A 105 -11.54 -18.71 -13.67
CA TRP A 105 -11.33 -19.21 -12.32
C TRP A 105 -12.63 -19.36 -11.52
N VAL A 106 -12.60 -20.18 -10.46
CA VAL A 106 -13.78 -20.54 -9.66
C VAL A 106 -14.41 -19.33 -8.96
N GLY A 107 -13.63 -18.30 -8.63
CA GLY A 107 -14.06 -17.06 -7.95
C GLY A 107 -14.38 -15.90 -8.90
N ARG A 108 -14.42 -16.09 -10.22
CA ARG A 108 -14.66 -15.00 -11.19
C ARG A 108 -15.92 -14.16 -10.93
N ARG A 109 -16.95 -14.76 -10.29
CA ARG A 109 -18.19 -14.04 -9.90
C ARG A 109 -18.01 -13.23 -8.62
N VAL A 110 -16.88 -13.34 -7.94
CA VAL A 110 -16.47 -12.50 -6.83
C VAL A 110 -15.55 -11.41 -7.33
N ILE A 111 -14.54 -11.78 -8.12
CA ILE A 111 -13.58 -10.88 -8.73
C ILE A 111 -12.88 -11.58 -9.90
N GLU A 112 -12.75 -10.94 -11.04
CA GLU A 112 -11.86 -11.34 -12.14
C GLU A 112 -10.58 -10.52 -12.11
N HIS A 113 -10.75 -9.22 -12.11
CA HIS A 113 -9.69 -8.23 -12.07
C HIS A 113 -10.00 -7.16 -11.02
N GLU A 114 -8.98 -6.72 -10.32
CA GLU A 114 -9.04 -5.53 -9.46
C GLU A 114 -7.73 -4.76 -9.52
N GLN A 115 -7.84 -3.46 -9.42
CA GLN A 115 -6.70 -2.58 -9.28
C GLN A 115 -7.05 -1.38 -8.40
N LEU A 116 -6.20 -1.10 -7.42
CA LEU A 116 -6.26 0.12 -6.62
C LEU A 116 -4.96 0.88 -6.82
N ARG A 117 -5.06 2.11 -7.32
CA ARG A 117 -3.94 3.04 -7.49
C ARG A 117 -4.12 4.23 -6.58
N SER A 118 -3.03 4.80 -6.10
CA SER A 118 -3.07 6.08 -5.38
C SER A 118 -1.94 7.00 -5.80
N LEU A 119 -2.17 8.29 -5.67
CA LEU A 119 -1.17 9.33 -5.84
C LEU A 119 -1.34 10.36 -4.73
N ASN A 120 -0.26 10.76 -4.10
CA ASN A 120 -0.23 11.80 -3.09
C ASN A 120 0.53 13.01 -3.61
N ILE A 121 -0.05 14.19 -3.43
CA ILE A 121 0.60 15.49 -3.60
C ILE A 121 0.73 16.08 -2.21
N ALA A 122 1.95 16.31 -1.74
CA ALA A 122 2.24 16.55 -0.34
C ALA A 122 3.19 17.75 -0.13
N PRO A 123 2.68 18.99 -0.13
CA PRO A 123 3.44 20.13 0.38
C PRO A 123 3.72 19.96 1.87
N ALA A 124 4.95 20.26 2.29
CA ALA A 124 5.44 20.03 3.64
C ALA A 124 6.29 21.19 4.14
N VAL A 125 6.30 21.34 5.46
CA VAL A 125 7.14 22.31 6.18
C VAL A 125 7.80 21.62 7.36
N ALA A 126 9.07 21.94 7.62
CA ALA A 126 9.77 21.53 8.83
C ALA A 126 10.50 22.72 9.45
N TYR A 127 10.59 22.70 10.77
CA TYR A 127 11.25 23.74 11.54
C TYR A 127 12.19 23.15 12.59
N GLN A 128 13.40 23.66 12.63
CA GLN A 128 14.41 23.32 13.62
C GLN A 128 14.20 24.22 14.87
N VAL A 129 13.66 23.64 15.94
CA VAL A 129 13.35 24.36 17.18
C VAL A 129 14.63 24.56 18.02
N THR A 130 15.47 23.53 18.05
CA THR A 130 16.83 23.57 18.66
C THR A 130 17.77 22.76 17.76
N ASP A 131 19.08 22.80 18.08
CA ASP A 131 20.08 21.97 17.35
C ASP A 131 19.76 20.46 17.40
N HIS A 132 18.92 20.04 18.35
CA HIS A 132 18.61 18.62 18.59
C HIS A 132 17.15 18.26 18.30
N LEU A 133 16.24 19.23 18.12
CA LEU A 133 14.80 18.98 18.01
C LEU A 133 14.19 19.68 16.81
N GLN A 134 13.49 18.91 15.98
CA GLN A 134 12.80 19.37 14.79
C GLN A 134 11.34 18.93 14.83
N PHE A 135 10.46 19.78 14.29
CA PHE A 135 9.07 19.47 14.00
C PHE A 135 8.78 19.62 12.52
N GLY A 136 7.83 18.86 12.02
CA GLY A 136 7.39 18.97 10.64
C GLY A 136 5.94 18.57 10.45
N GLY A 137 5.36 19.05 9.37
CA GLY A 137 4.00 18.71 8.97
C GLY A 137 3.84 18.75 7.47
N THR A 138 2.89 17.93 7.00
CA THR A 138 2.50 17.79 5.60
C THR A 138 1.01 17.98 5.48
N LEU A 139 0.57 18.71 4.47
CA LEU A 139 -0.79 18.63 3.96
C LEU A 139 -0.75 17.71 2.74
N ARG A 140 -1.72 16.81 2.63
CA ARG A 140 -1.72 15.82 1.57
C ARG A 140 -3.04 15.84 0.82
N ALA A 141 -2.98 15.96 -0.51
CA ALA A 141 -4.08 15.65 -1.39
C ALA A 141 -3.84 14.23 -1.93
N GLN A 142 -4.73 13.30 -1.57
CA GLN A 142 -4.63 11.91 -1.98
C GLN A 142 -5.67 11.61 -3.05
N TYR A 143 -5.21 11.16 -4.22
CA TYR A 143 -6.01 10.57 -5.28
C TYR A 143 -6.04 9.07 -5.11
N VAL A 144 -7.22 8.48 -5.27
CA VAL A 144 -7.42 7.03 -5.34
C VAL A 144 -8.24 6.71 -6.57
N GLU A 145 -7.84 5.69 -7.31
CA GLU A 145 -8.56 5.10 -8.43
C GLU A 145 -8.76 3.62 -8.15
N VAL A 146 -9.98 3.15 -8.36
CA VAL A 146 -10.37 1.75 -8.18
C VAL A 146 -10.98 1.24 -9.46
N GLU A 147 -10.45 0.15 -9.97
CA GLU A 147 -10.98 -0.62 -11.10
C GLU A 147 -11.28 -2.04 -10.62
N ALA A 148 -12.42 -2.59 -11.01
CA ALA A 148 -12.77 -3.98 -10.73
C ALA A 148 -13.65 -4.56 -11.82
N SER A 149 -13.52 -5.85 -12.10
CA SER A 149 -14.47 -6.59 -12.92
C SER A 149 -14.82 -7.94 -12.33
N LEU A 150 -16.03 -8.39 -12.59
CA LEU A 150 -16.54 -9.69 -12.16
C LEU A 150 -17.53 -10.28 -13.15
N ALA A 151 -17.58 -11.60 -13.21
CA ALA A 151 -18.55 -12.32 -13.99
C ALA A 151 -19.95 -12.32 -13.33
N VAL A 152 -20.97 -12.28 -14.14
CA VAL A 152 -22.37 -12.35 -13.71
C VAL A 152 -23.03 -13.61 -14.25
N ASN A 153 -23.59 -14.41 -13.36
CA ASN A 153 -24.25 -15.66 -13.74
C ASN A 153 -25.57 -15.42 -14.49
N ASN A 154 -25.55 -15.47 -15.80
CA ASN A 154 -26.76 -15.32 -16.63
C ASN A 154 -27.82 -16.40 -16.38
N SER A 155 -27.41 -17.61 -15.96
CA SER A 155 -28.35 -18.68 -15.64
C SER A 155 -29.21 -18.39 -14.41
N ALA A 156 -28.78 -17.48 -13.54
CA ALA A 156 -29.58 -17.04 -12.38
C ALA A 156 -30.81 -16.19 -12.75
N ALA A 157 -30.90 -15.71 -13.98
CA ALA A 157 -32.08 -15.00 -14.50
C ALA A 157 -33.26 -15.94 -14.81
N LEU A 158 -33.04 -17.24 -14.84
CA LEU A 158 -34.03 -18.22 -15.25
C LEU A 158 -34.58 -18.95 -14.04
N TYR A 159 -35.93 -18.98 -13.92
CA TYR A 159 -36.62 -19.84 -12.99
C TYR A 159 -36.65 -21.28 -13.53
N GLY A 160 -35.58 -22.06 -13.23
CA GLY A 160 -35.44 -23.45 -13.72
C GLY A 160 -34.03 -24.01 -13.51
N PRO A 161 -33.78 -25.25 -13.91
CA PRO A 161 -32.42 -25.79 -13.88
C PRO A 161 -31.50 -24.92 -14.72
N PRO A 162 -30.25 -24.71 -14.28
CA PRO A 162 -29.30 -23.80 -14.93
C PRO A 162 -29.12 -24.18 -16.42
N ALA A 163 -29.44 -23.25 -17.30
CA ALA A 163 -29.39 -23.45 -18.74
C ALA A 163 -27.97 -23.44 -19.32
N GLY A 164 -26.93 -23.35 -18.48
CA GLY A 164 -25.54 -23.30 -18.94
C GLY A 164 -25.23 -22.09 -19.83
N LEU A 165 -25.91 -20.97 -19.60
CA LEU A 165 -25.64 -19.73 -20.36
C LEU A 165 -24.24 -19.21 -20.02
N PRO A 166 -23.51 -18.66 -21.00
CA PRO A 166 -22.27 -17.96 -20.75
C PRO A 166 -22.46 -16.85 -19.72
N ASP A 167 -21.50 -16.66 -18.83
CA ASP A 167 -21.55 -15.54 -17.89
C ASP A 167 -21.50 -14.20 -18.66
N GLY A 168 -22.18 -13.18 -18.13
CA GLY A 168 -21.94 -11.80 -18.50
C GLY A 168 -20.83 -11.21 -17.63
N GLN A 169 -20.50 -9.94 -17.85
CA GLN A 169 -19.49 -9.22 -17.09
C GLN A 169 -20.01 -7.86 -16.62
N VAL A 170 -19.63 -7.46 -15.43
CA VAL A 170 -19.79 -6.10 -14.90
C VAL A 170 -18.42 -5.56 -14.56
N SER A 171 -18.15 -4.33 -15.01
CA SER A 171 -16.92 -3.59 -14.71
C SER A 171 -17.28 -2.30 -13.99
N LEU A 172 -16.45 -1.96 -13.01
CA LEU A 172 -16.54 -0.81 -12.13
C LEU A 172 -15.26 0.00 -12.27
N GLN A 173 -15.38 1.29 -12.49
CA GLN A 173 -14.24 2.22 -12.49
C GLN A 173 -14.65 3.50 -11.76
N GLY A 174 -13.82 3.96 -10.83
CA GLY A 174 -14.09 5.17 -10.09
C GLY A 174 -12.86 5.76 -9.45
N HIS A 175 -12.94 7.02 -9.08
CA HIS A 175 -11.83 7.72 -8.43
C HIS A 175 -12.35 8.73 -7.41
N SER A 176 -11.44 9.15 -6.52
CA SER A 176 -11.75 10.13 -5.48
C SER A 176 -10.51 10.91 -5.08
N TRP A 177 -10.68 12.18 -4.73
CA TRP A 177 -9.68 13.01 -4.08
C TRP A 177 -10.08 13.28 -2.64
N SER A 178 -9.14 13.12 -1.71
CA SER A 178 -9.39 13.38 -0.29
C SER A 178 -8.18 14.03 0.39
N PRO A 179 -8.40 14.91 1.37
CA PRO A 179 -7.34 15.53 2.14
C PRO A 179 -6.83 14.58 3.22
N GLY A 180 -5.53 14.69 3.51
CA GLY A 180 -4.85 14.06 4.63
C GLY A 180 -3.75 14.95 5.17
N GLY A 181 -3.03 14.49 6.18
CA GLY A 181 -1.89 15.21 6.72
C GLY A 181 -0.99 14.32 7.55
N ASP A 182 0.24 14.75 7.72
CA ASP A 182 1.24 14.06 8.49
C ASP A 182 1.89 15.02 9.49
N LEU A 183 2.27 14.51 10.64
CA LEU A 183 3.03 15.26 11.64
C LEU A 183 4.25 14.45 12.04
N GLY A 184 5.34 15.15 12.31
CA GLY A 184 6.59 14.51 12.66
C GLY A 184 7.37 15.26 13.74
N ILE A 185 8.11 14.48 14.51
CA ILE A 185 9.11 14.94 15.48
C ILE A 185 10.40 14.18 15.18
N ALA A 186 11.51 14.89 15.10
CA ALA A 186 12.83 14.30 15.03
C ALA A 186 13.70 14.87 16.16
N TYR A 187 14.40 13.97 16.87
CA TYR A 187 15.19 14.32 18.04
C TYR A 187 16.53 13.61 18.02
N GLN A 188 17.61 14.35 18.23
CA GLN A 188 18.99 13.85 18.27
C GLN A 188 19.56 14.11 19.67
N PRO A 189 19.34 13.21 20.65
CA PRO A 189 19.83 13.40 22.03
C PRO A 189 21.36 13.40 22.14
N ARG A 190 22.01 12.73 21.20
CA ARG A 190 23.48 12.64 21.07
C ARG A 190 23.87 12.60 19.59
N PRO A 191 25.11 12.94 19.23
CA PRO A 191 25.55 12.91 17.85
C PRO A 191 25.45 11.53 17.16
N ASP A 192 25.47 10.44 17.94
CA ASP A 192 25.40 9.05 17.49
C ASP A 192 24.00 8.42 17.60
N VAL A 193 22.98 9.14 18.09
CA VAL A 193 21.61 8.62 18.29
C VAL A 193 20.57 9.56 17.71
N GLU A 194 19.75 9.03 16.82
CA GLU A 194 18.60 9.69 16.22
C GLU A 194 17.30 8.99 16.61
N LEU A 195 16.29 9.75 16.99
CA LEU A 195 14.96 9.29 17.33
C LEU A 195 13.93 10.02 16.48
N GLY A 196 12.85 9.36 16.12
CA GLY A 196 11.77 9.95 15.36
C GLY A 196 10.41 9.38 15.74
N LEU A 197 9.41 10.24 15.70
CA LEU A 197 7.99 9.89 15.83
C LEU A 197 7.25 10.54 14.67
N ALA A 198 6.47 9.76 13.96
CA ALA A 198 5.65 10.24 12.86
C ALA A 198 4.21 9.73 13.02
N TRP A 199 3.25 10.59 12.71
CA TRP A 199 1.85 10.28 12.59
C TRP A 199 1.35 10.66 11.22
N THR A 200 0.65 9.72 10.57
CA THR A 200 -0.04 9.89 9.29
C THR A 200 -1.53 9.77 9.54
N SER A 201 -2.31 10.74 9.09
CA SER A 201 -3.77 10.76 9.30
C SER A 201 -4.47 9.64 8.53
N ALA A 202 -5.60 9.19 9.04
CA ALA A 202 -6.60 8.49 8.24
C ALA A 202 -7.07 9.38 7.07
N VAL A 203 -7.44 8.76 5.95
CA VAL A 203 -8.02 9.45 4.79
C VAL A 203 -9.29 8.76 4.36
N HIS A 204 -10.40 9.49 4.43
CA HIS A 204 -11.70 8.98 4.02
C HIS A 204 -11.94 9.23 2.53
N HIS A 205 -12.33 8.20 1.80
CA HIS A 205 -12.69 8.27 0.40
C HIS A 205 -14.13 7.80 0.18
N THR A 206 -14.83 8.49 -0.69
CA THR A 206 -16.05 8.01 -1.33
C THR A 206 -15.76 7.96 -2.83
N VAL A 207 -15.78 6.76 -3.39
CA VAL A 207 -15.52 6.49 -4.80
C VAL A 207 -16.84 6.16 -5.46
N ASP A 208 -17.33 7.03 -6.33
CA ASP A 208 -18.49 6.77 -7.16
C ASP A 208 -18.04 6.04 -8.42
N PHE A 209 -18.73 4.95 -8.77
CA PHE A 209 -18.35 4.10 -9.89
C PHE A 209 -19.18 4.37 -11.14
N ASP A 210 -18.46 4.49 -12.25
CA ASP A 210 -19.01 4.22 -13.57
C ASP A 210 -19.13 2.71 -13.74
N VAL A 211 -20.35 2.22 -13.97
CA VAL A 211 -20.65 0.80 -14.09
C VAL A 211 -20.96 0.49 -15.54
N THR A 212 -20.24 -0.45 -16.10
CA THR A 212 -20.51 -0.98 -17.45
C THR A 212 -20.81 -2.47 -17.37
N ALA A 213 -21.64 -2.94 -18.29
CA ALA A 213 -22.03 -4.34 -18.35
C ALA A 213 -22.04 -4.84 -19.79
N ALA A 214 -21.56 -6.08 -19.98
CA ALA A 214 -21.52 -6.74 -21.27
C ALA A 214 -22.04 -8.17 -21.17
N GLY A 215 -22.71 -8.66 -22.21
CA GLY A 215 -23.14 -10.05 -22.31
C GLY A 215 -24.20 -10.48 -21.28
N LEU A 216 -24.90 -9.54 -20.63
CA LEU A 216 -25.95 -9.87 -19.65
C LEU A 216 -27.21 -10.41 -20.33
N HIS A 217 -27.83 -11.40 -19.69
CA HIS A 217 -29.17 -11.81 -20.04
C HIS A 217 -30.17 -10.63 -19.91
N PRO A 218 -31.16 -10.42 -20.79
CA PRO A 218 -32.06 -9.27 -20.77
C PRO A 218 -32.73 -9.02 -19.42
N VAL A 219 -33.10 -10.06 -18.67
CA VAL A 219 -33.68 -9.92 -17.32
C VAL A 219 -32.68 -9.28 -16.35
N LEU A 220 -31.41 -9.71 -16.36
CA LEU A 220 -30.36 -9.13 -15.51
C LEU A 220 -30.02 -7.70 -15.94
N GLY A 221 -29.98 -7.45 -17.25
CA GLY A 221 -29.81 -6.09 -17.80
C GLY A 221 -30.92 -5.14 -17.36
N ALA A 222 -32.15 -5.62 -17.12
CA ALA A 222 -33.26 -4.82 -16.60
C ALA A 222 -33.15 -4.57 -15.07
N ILE A 223 -32.43 -5.43 -14.34
CA ILE A 223 -32.20 -5.28 -12.87
C ILE A 223 -31.01 -4.33 -12.60
N LEU A 224 -30.00 -4.34 -13.44
CA LEU A 224 -28.78 -3.56 -13.23
C LEU A 224 -29.05 -2.06 -12.98
N PRO A 225 -29.94 -1.36 -13.72
CA PRO A 225 -30.27 0.04 -13.44
C PRO A 225 -30.83 0.28 -12.03
N GLN A 226 -31.43 -0.75 -11.38
CA GLN A 226 -31.93 -0.65 -10.02
C GLN A 226 -30.79 -0.77 -8.99
N ALA A 227 -29.65 -1.37 -9.37
CA ALA A 227 -28.45 -1.44 -8.53
C ALA A 227 -27.65 -0.13 -8.56
N LEU A 228 -27.85 0.74 -9.54
CA LEU A 228 -27.17 2.01 -9.66
C LEU A 228 -27.84 3.10 -8.80
N PRO A 229 -27.07 4.12 -8.32
CA PRO A 229 -25.62 4.24 -8.42
C PRO A 229 -24.88 3.25 -7.51
N VAL A 230 -23.60 2.95 -7.85
CA VAL A 230 -22.71 2.15 -7.01
C VAL A 230 -21.59 3.06 -6.49
N SER A 231 -21.32 3.02 -5.21
CA SER A 231 -20.20 3.74 -4.61
C SER A 231 -19.51 2.90 -3.53
N LEU A 232 -18.26 3.22 -3.25
CA LEU A 232 -17.44 2.61 -2.20
C LEU A 232 -17.02 3.69 -1.20
N SER A 233 -17.47 3.56 0.04
CA SER A 233 -17.00 4.37 1.16
C SER A 233 -15.95 3.59 1.93
N LEU A 234 -14.73 4.13 2.03
CA LEU A 234 -13.64 3.51 2.74
C LEU A 234 -12.78 4.57 3.45
N THR A 235 -12.14 4.17 4.54
CA THR A 235 -11.17 5.00 5.23
C THR A 235 -9.83 4.28 5.27
N LEU A 236 -8.82 4.87 4.63
CA LEU A 236 -7.45 4.36 4.72
C LEU A 236 -6.92 4.61 6.13
N PRO A 237 -6.20 3.63 6.72
CA PRO A 237 -5.78 3.68 8.12
C PRO A 237 -4.87 4.86 8.45
N GLN A 238 -5.06 5.44 9.63
CA GLN A 238 -3.98 6.23 10.23
C GLN A 238 -2.85 5.33 10.70
N GLN A 239 -1.69 5.93 10.88
CA GLN A 239 -0.48 5.24 11.27
C GLN A 239 0.32 6.07 12.28
N VAL A 240 0.94 5.40 13.25
CA VAL A 240 1.99 5.95 14.10
C VAL A 240 3.24 5.11 13.95
N ALA A 241 4.38 5.74 13.69
CA ALA A 241 5.68 5.10 13.59
C ALA A 241 6.67 5.76 14.55
N ALA A 242 7.33 4.95 15.37
CA ALA A 242 8.43 5.36 16.23
C ALA A 242 9.72 4.67 15.76
N SER A 243 10.76 5.44 15.50
CA SER A 243 12.02 4.93 14.99
C SER A 243 13.20 5.39 15.85
N GLY A 244 14.24 4.57 15.86
CA GLY A 244 15.55 4.92 16.41
C GLY A 244 16.65 4.47 15.48
N ALA A 245 17.72 5.24 15.41
CA ALA A 245 18.96 4.89 14.72
C ALA A 245 20.16 5.20 15.63
N TRP A 246 21.11 4.29 15.65
CA TRP A 246 22.34 4.39 16.43
C TRP A 246 23.55 4.14 15.55
N GLN A 247 24.45 5.12 15.48
CA GLN A 247 25.73 4.98 14.82
C GLN A 247 26.70 4.18 15.71
N ALA A 248 26.60 2.85 15.62
CA ALA A 248 27.39 1.91 16.46
C ALA A 248 28.88 2.01 16.22
N THR A 249 29.29 2.38 14.99
CA THR A 249 30.70 2.72 14.63
C THR A 249 30.68 3.89 13.64
N PRO A 250 31.83 4.55 13.35
CA PRO A 250 31.88 5.60 12.34
C PRO A 250 31.38 5.18 10.93
N ALA A 251 31.32 3.88 10.67
CA ALA A 251 30.88 3.31 9.38
C ALA A 251 29.56 2.57 9.46
N THR A 252 29.03 2.22 10.64
CA THR A 252 27.87 1.33 10.78
C THR A 252 26.76 1.98 11.59
N THR A 253 25.58 2.06 11.01
CA THR A 253 24.34 2.48 11.66
C THR A 253 23.41 1.27 11.82
N LEU A 254 22.88 1.08 13.02
CA LEU A 254 21.81 0.16 13.34
C LEU A 254 20.52 0.96 13.51
N ALA A 255 19.41 0.47 12.98
CA ALA A 255 18.14 1.15 13.08
C ALA A 255 17.00 0.19 13.38
N ALA A 256 15.97 0.73 14.04
CA ALA A 256 14.74 0.01 14.34
C ALA A 256 13.52 0.92 14.15
N THR A 257 12.38 0.33 13.83
CA THR A 257 11.08 1.01 13.78
C THR A 257 10.02 0.11 14.41
N ALA A 258 9.13 0.70 15.21
CA ALA A 258 7.87 0.12 15.62
C ALA A 258 6.74 0.94 14.99
N ARG A 259 5.70 0.26 14.48
CA ARG A 259 4.58 0.88 13.77
C ARG A 259 3.26 0.30 14.25
N TRP A 260 2.28 1.15 14.41
CA TRP A 260 0.87 0.81 14.59
C TRP A 260 0.06 1.39 13.43
N GLN A 261 -0.92 0.62 12.94
CA GLN A 261 -1.83 1.03 11.88
C GLN A 261 -3.27 0.65 12.25
N GLU A 262 -4.20 1.59 12.11
CA GLU A 262 -5.62 1.42 12.46
C GLU A 262 -6.40 0.74 11.32
N TRP A 263 -6.09 -0.53 11.03
CA TRP A 263 -6.77 -1.29 9.98
C TRP A 263 -8.25 -1.55 10.31
N SER A 264 -8.65 -1.48 11.58
CA SER A 264 -10.05 -1.59 11.99
C SER A 264 -10.95 -0.57 11.28
N THR A 265 -10.45 0.63 11.02
CA THR A 265 -11.17 1.67 10.27
C THR A 265 -11.45 1.27 8.81
N LEU A 266 -10.47 0.63 8.13
CA LEU A 266 -10.72 0.08 6.80
C LEU A 266 -11.71 -1.09 6.85
N GLY A 267 -11.75 -1.83 7.96
CA GLY A 267 -12.73 -2.90 8.20
C GLY A 267 -14.19 -2.43 8.19
N GLU A 268 -14.43 -1.13 8.31
CA GLU A 268 -15.75 -0.49 8.22
C GLU A 268 -16.15 -0.11 6.78
N ALA A 269 -15.30 -0.37 5.79
CA ALA A 269 -15.57 -0.05 4.38
C ALA A 269 -16.89 -0.68 3.90
N ARG A 270 -17.68 0.10 3.17
CA ARG A 270 -19.01 -0.29 2.70
C ARG A 270 -19.13 -0.02 1.20
N GLN A 271 -19.71 -0.97 0.51
CA GLN A 271 -20.20 -0.78 -0.83
C GLN A 271 -21.70 -0.42 -0.77
N MET A 272 -22.04 0.73 -1.31
CA MET A 272 -23.40 1.25 -1.39
C MET A 272 -23.92 1.05 -2.81
N SER A 273 -25.21 0.70 -2.92
CA SER A 273 -25.87 0.55 -4.22
C SER A 273 -27.35 0.88 -4.10
N GLY A 274 -28.04 1.01 -5.22
CA GLY A 274 -29.49 1.19 -5.25
C GLY A 274 -30.27 0.04 -4.61
N LEU A 275 -29.64 -1.12 -4.38
CA LEU A 275 -30.22 -2.29 -3.70
C LEU A 275 -29.77 -2.42 -2.23
N GLY A 276 -29.12 -1.40 -1.66
CA GLY A 276 -28.71 -1.33 -0.26
C GLY A 276 -27.19 -1.36 -0.06
N ASP A 277 -26.79 -1.20 1.19
CA ASP A 277 -25.41 -1.07 1.61
C ASP A 277 -24.91 -2.41 2.17
N ARG A 278 -23.67 -2.77 1.80
CA ARG A 278 -23.03 -4.01 2.27
C ARG A 278 -21.60 -3.75 2.74
N PRO A 279 -21.18 -4.39 3.84
CA PRO A 279 -19.80 -4.28 4.30
C PRO A 279 -18.87 -5.00 3.32
N MET A 280 -17.71 -4.37 3.03
CA MET A 280 -16.62 -5.02 2.30
C MET A 280 -15.95 -6.10 3.16
N PHE A 281 -15.87 -5.90 4.46
CA PHE A 281 -15.28 -6.82 5.43
C PHE A 281 -16.34 -7.23 6.46
N PRO A 282 -17.15 -8.28 6.20
CA PRO A 282 -18.23 -8.67 7.12
C PRO A 282 -17.76 -9.01 8.53
N GLN A 283 -16.54 -9.56 8.71
CA GLN A 283 -15.92 -9.84 10.00
C GLN A 283 -15.17 -8.64 10.59
N GLY A 284 -15.04 -7.54 9.83
CA GLY A 284 -14.19 -6.42 10.16
C GLY A 284 -12.69 -6.76 10.13
N LEU A 285 -11.86 -5.77 10.39
CA LEU A 285 -10.42 -5.93 10.54
C LEU A 285 -9.99 -5.54 11.96
N ARG A 286 -8.78 -5.90 12.34
CA ARG A 286 -8.13 -5.45 13.57
C ARG A 286 -6.90 -4.61 13.24
N ASP A 287 -6.53 -3.75 14.16
CA ASP A 287 -5.32 -2.96 14.05
C ASP A 287 -4.08 -3.85 13.98
N THR A 288 -3.09 -3.39 13.25
CA THR A 288 -1.84 -4.12 13.08
C THR A 288 -0.67 -3.42 13.76
N TRP A 289 0.29 -4.23 14.15
CA TRP A 289 1.59 -3.81 14.65
C TRP A 289 2.68 -4.35 13.74
N GLY A 290 3.65 -3.50 13.47
CA GLY A 290 4.83 -3.85 12.70
C GLY A 290 6.10 -3.48 13.45
N ALA A 291 7.16 -4.22 13.17
CA ALA A 291 8.50 -3.91 13.65
C ALA A 291 9.52 -4.18 12.55
N SER A 292 10.54 -3.35 12.47
CA SER A 292 11.66 -3.55 11.54
C SER A 292 13.00 -3.31 12.22
N LEU A 293 14.01 -4.05 11.75
CA LEU A 293 15.42 -3.90 12.14
C LEU A 293 16.27 -3.82 10.88
N GLY A 294 17.24 -2.94 10.89
CA GLY A 294 18.12 -2.72 9.74
C GLY A 294 19.54 -2.33 10.13
N VAL A 295 20.44 -2.57 9.21
CA VAL A 295 21.82 -2.15 9.28
C VAL A 295 22.23 -1.43 8.00
N ARG A 296 23.01 -0.39 8.12
CA ARG A 296 23.63 0.34 7.02
C ARG A 296 25.12 0.50 7.31
N HIS A 297 25.95 0.10 6.34
CA HIS A 297 27.40 0.12 6.47
C HIS A 297 28.04 0.91 5.34
N ARG A 298 28.92 1.86 5.68
CA ARG A 298 29.69 2.67 4.72
C ARG A 298 31.04 2.03 4.48
N LEU A 299 31.32 1.73 3.21
CA LEU A 299 32.61 1.25 2.74
C LEU A 299 33.64 2.40 2.63
N PRO A 300 34.95 2.09 2.53
CA PRO A 300 35.99 3.11 2.41
C PRO A 300 35.88 4.00 1.18
N ASP A 301 35.29 3.51 0.09
CA ASP A 301 35.04 4.26 -1.16
C ASP A 301 33.80 5.16 -1.09
N GLY A 302 33.10 5.19 0.05
CA GLY A 302 31.89 5.97 0.27
C GLY A 302 30.59 5.24 -0.10
N THR A 303 30.66 4.09 -0.77
CA THR A 303 29.50 3.21 -1.02
C THR A 303 28.85 2.82 0.31
N ARG A 304 27.51 2.79 0.34
CA ARG A 304 26.75 2.32 1.51
C ARG A 304 25.95 1.10 1.14
N LEU A 305 26.10 0.05 1.93
CA LEU A 305 25.29 -1.17 1.83
C LEU A 305 24.30 -1.21 2.99
N SER A 306 23.11 -1.71 2.72
CA SER A 306 22.07 -1.87 3.75
C SER A 306 21.38 -3.22 3.64
N ALA A 307 20.90 -3.68 4.78
CA ALA A 307 20.05 -4.87 4.88
C ALA A 307 19.03 -4.68 5.99
N GLY A 308 17.86 -5.29 5.84
CA GLY A 308 16.81 -5.18 6.85
C GLY A 308 15.80 -6.31 6.80
N VAL A 309 15.12 -6.45 7.93
CA VAL A 309 13.99 -7.36 8.12
C VAL A 309 12.84 -6.62 8.78
N ALA A 310 11.61 -6.88 8.36
CA ALA A 310 10.42 -6.36 9.00
C ALA A 310 9.33 -7.44 9.11
N TYR A 311 8.49 -7.28 10.12
CA TYR A 311 7.31 -8.10 10.32
C TYR A 311 6.11 -7.20 10.57
N ASP A 312 4.98 -7.50 9.92
CA ASP A 312 3.69 -6.87 10.16
C ASP A 312 2.67 -7.96 10.55
N SER A 313 1.87 -7.69 11.59
CA SER A 313 0.86 -8.64 12.09
C SER A 313 -0.33 -8.77 11.16
N ASP A 314 -1.07 -9.86 11.29
CA ASP A 314 -2.26 -10.18 10.52
C ASP A 314 -3.42 -9.21 10.85
N PRO A 315 -4.05 -8.53 9.86
CA PRO A 315 -5.20 -7.67 10.08
C PRO A 315 -6.53 -8.44 10.22
N SER A 316 -6.61 -9.73 9.90
CA SER A 316 -7.84 -10.50 9.97
C SER A 316 -8.30 -10.72 11.41
N ARG A 317 -9.60 -10.60 11.70
CA ARG A 317 -10.17 -10.89 13.03
C ARG A 317 -10.38 -12.38 13.25
N GLU A 318 -10.89 -13.09 12.25
CA GLU A 318 -11.28 -14.49 12.35
C GLU A 318 -10.40 -15.42 11.51
N GLY A 319 -9.23 -14.92 11.03
CA GLY A 319 -8.32 -15.66 10.18
C GLY A 319 -8.85 -15.92 8.77
N THR A 320 -9.91 -15.21 8.37
CA THR A 320 -10.50 -15.26 7.02
C THR A 320 -10.55 -13.86 6.42
N MET A 321 -10.31 -13.79 5.10
CA MET A 321 -10.36 -12.55 4.33
C MET A 321 -11.16 -12.76 3.06
N PRO A 322 -11.78 -11.70 2.51
CA PRO A 322 -12.39 -11.79 1.18
C PRO A 322 -11.33 -11.99 0.09
N ALA A 323 -11.73 -12.64 -1.00
CA ALA A 323 -10.81 -12.97 -2.10
C ALA A 323 -10.28 -11.72 -2.83
N TYR A 324 -11.02 -10.61 -2.79
CA TYR A 324 -10.60 -9.32 -3.33
C TYR A 324 -9.66 -8.53 -2.39
N PHE A 325 -9.37 -9.00 -1.19
CA PHE A 325 -8.40 -8.40 -0.27
C PHE A 325 -7.66 -9.47 0.53
N PRO A 326 -6.86 -10.32 -0.14
CA PRO A 326 -6.15 -11.41 0.52
C PRO A 326 -4.95 -10.87 1.32
N SER A 327 -5.16 -10.53 2.59
CA SER A 327 -4.13 -10.00 3.47
C SER A 327 -3.95 -10.84 4.74
N SER A 328 -2.71 -11.02 5.19
CA SER A 328 -2.31 -11.73 6.38
C SER A 328 -1.03 -11.12 6.96
N SER A 329 -0.41 -11.77 7.94
CA SER A 329 0.90 -11.36 8.45
C SER A 329 1.95 -11.35 7.34
N GLN A 330 2.92 -10.46 7.42
CA GLN A 330 3.95 -10.27 6.41
C GLN A 330 5.34 -10.27 7.01
N LEU A 331 6.25 -11.01 6.39
CA LEU A 331 7.69 -10.94 6.65
C LEU A 331 8.37 -10.31 5.44
N ARG A 332 9.12 -9.23 5.66
CA ARG A 332 9.87 -8.52 4.64
C ARG A 332 11.36 -8.72 4.85
N LEU A 333 12.07 -8.98 3.76
CA LEU A 333 13.53 -8.94 3.70
C LEU A 333 13.93 -7.93 2.63
N ALA A 334 14.95 -7.12 2.92
CA ALA A 334 15.42 -6.11 2.00
C ALA A 334 16.94 -5.98 2.01
N LEU A 335 17.47 -5.57 0.86
CA LEU A 335 18.88 -5.24 0.65
C LEU A 335 18.95 -3.93 -0.14
N GLY A 336 19.98 -3.13 0.09
CA GLY A 336 20.20 -1.89 -0.62
C GLY A 336 21.66 -1.55 -0.83
N GLY A 337 21.92 -0.77 -1.86
CA GLY A 337 23.22 -0.19 -2.16
C GLY A 337 23.06 1.27 -2.59
N GLU A 338 23.97 2.12 -2.17
CA GLU A 338 24.04 3.54 -2.51
C GLU A 338 25.45 3.89 -2.96
N TRP A 339 25.55 4.50 -4.11
CA TRP A 339 26.82 4.86 -4.74
C TRP A 339 26.88 6.37 -4.95
N PRO A 340 27.83 7.08 -4.33
CA PRO A 340 28.09 8.48 -4.63
C PRO A 340 28.72 8.56 -6.04
N ALA A 341 27.88 8.82 -7.04
CA ALA A 341 28.33 8.92 -8.44
C ALA A 341 29.10 10.22 -8.70
N ARG A 342 28.76 11.31 -7.99
CA ARG A 342 29.43 12.61 -7.93
C ARG A 342 29.25 13.21 -6.54
N GLU A 343 29.88 14.34 -6.26
CA GLU A 343 29.71 15.04 -4.98
C GLU A 343 28.28 15.44 -4.70
N ASP A 344 27.52 15.78 -5.75
CA ASP A 344 26.13 16.23 -5.72
C ASP A 344 25.12 15.15 -6.10
N LEU A 345 25.55 13.92 -6.48
CA LEU A 345 24.70 12.90 -7.06
C LEU A 345 24.94 11.52 -6.44
N THR A 346 23.92 10.93 -5.87
CA THR A 346 23.91 9.55 -5.36
C THR A 346 22.92 8.71 -6.15
N VAL A 347 23.33 7.52 -6.57
CA VAL A 347 22.46 6.50 -7.18
C VAL A 347 22.19 5.41 -6.15
N ARG A 348 20.95 4.95 -6.05
CA ARG A 348 20.53 3.89 -5.13
C ARG A 348 19.80 2.77 -5.84
N LEU A 349 20.06 1.56 -5.39
CA LEU A 349 19.30 0.37 -5.75
C LEU A 349 18.84 -0.31 -4.46
N ALA A 350 17.58 -0.68 -4.38
CA ALA A 350 17.06 -1.50 -3.29
C ALA A 350 16.22 -2.65 -3.85
N LEU A 351 16.29 -3.80 -3.19
CA LEU A 351 15.50 -4.98 -3.48
C LEU A 351 14.77 -5.38 -2.21
N SER A 352 13.49 -5.70 -2.34
CA SER A 352 12.67 -6.14 -1.21
C SER A 352 11.79 -7.31 -1.64
N VAL A 353 11.68 -8.30 -0.78
CA VAL A 353 10.71 -9.39 -0.91
C VAL A 353 9.83 -9.44 0.33
N ILE A 354 8.52 -9.48 0.12
CA ILE A 354 7.55 -9.69 1.18
C ILE A 354 6.94 -11.07 0.99
N GLN A 355 7.07 -11.90 2.01
CA GLN A 355 6.37 -13.17 2.13
C GLN A 355 5.17 -12.96 3.03
N GLN A 356 3.98 -13.14 2.48
CA GLN A 356 2.72 -13.12 3.23
C GLN A 356 2.40 -14.53 3.73
N GLY A 357 1.81 -14.61 4.93
CA GLY A 357 1.29 -15.85 5.49
C GLY A 357 0.08 -16.39 4.71
N GLU A 358 -0.36 -17.59 5.04
CA GLU A 358 -1.58 -18.18 4.47
C GLU A 358 -2.79 -17.28 4.74
N VAL A 359 -3.60 -17.06 3.71
CA VAL A 359 -4.89 -16.37 3.79
C VAL A 359 -6.00 -17.37 3.53
N ARG A 360 -6.96 -17.48 4.45
CA ARG A 360 -8.17 -18.29 4.26
C ARG A 360 -9.28 -17.43 3.70
N VAL A 361 -9.95 -17.94 2.69
CA VAL A 361 -11.13 -17.33 2.08
C VAL A 361 -12.36 -18.13 2.49
N ALA A 362 -13.33 -17.45 3.09
CA ALA A 362 -14.65 -17.99 3.41
C ALA A 362 -15.71 -16.91 3.13
N GLN A 363 -16.01 -16.71 1.85
CA GLN A 363 -16.86 -15.62 1.38
C GLN A 363 -18.20 -16.16 0.93
N LEU A 364 -19.31 -15.63 1.47
CA LEU A 364 -20.67 -16.07 1.17
C LEU A 364 -21.29 -15.39 -0.07
N GLY A 365 -20.61 -14.42 -0.66
CA GLY A 365 -21.08 -13.69 -1.84
C GLY A 365 -20.22 -12.47 -2.13
N HIS A 366 -20.65 -11.61 -3.04
CA HIS A 366 -20.02 -10.34 -3.35
C HIS A 366 -20.79 -9.18 -2.69
N PRO A 367 -20.14 -8.07 -2.28
CA PRO A 367 -20.85 -6.89 -1.77
C PRO A 367 -21.88 -6.32 -2.76
N LEU A 368 -21.63 -6.36 -4.07
CA LEU A 368 -22.68 -6.10 -5.06
C LEU A 368 -23.75 -7.20 -4.99
N PRO A 369 -25.02 -6.84 -4.85
CA PRO A 369 -26.12 -7.81 -4.74
C PRO A 369 -26.52 -8.40 -6.10
N LEU A 370 -25.55 -8.89 -6.86
CA LEU A 370 -25.80 -9.57 -8.13
C LEU A 370 -26.24 -11.01 -7.89
N PRO A 371 -27.24 -11.50 -8.64
CA PRO A 371 -27.75 -12.84 -8.46
C PRO A 371 -26.75 -13.91 -8.91
N GLY A 372 -26.76 -15.05 -8.24
CA GLY A 372 -25.99 -16.22 -8.64
C GLY A 372 -24.52 -16.22 -8.23
N VAL A 373 -24.12 -15.33 -7.33
CA VAL A 373 -22.81 -15.40 -6.67
C VAL A 373 -22.89 -16.43 -5.55
N GLY A 374 -22.29 -17.60 -5.77
CA GLY A 374 -22.20 -18.66 -4.75
C GLY A 374 -21.10 -18.40 -3.72
N PRO A 375 -21.04 -19.22 -2.65
CA PRO A 375 -19.96 -19.13 -1.69
C PRO A 375 -18.63 -19.50 -2.33
N LEU A 376 -17.58 -18.74 -1.99
CA LEU A 376 -16.19 -19.02 -2.37
C LEU A 376 -15.41 -19.39 -1.12
N SER A 377 -14.79 -20.56 -1.11
CA SER A 377 -13.89 -20.98 -0.04
C SER A 377 -12.61 -21.60 -0.57
N GLY A 378 -11.53 -21.33 0.11
CA GLY A 378 -10.19 -21.79 -0.28
C GLY A 378 -9.10 -21.07 0.49
N THR A 379 -7.90 -21.10 -0.05
CA THR A 379 -6.74 -20.44 0.54
C THR A 379 -5.86 -19.79 -0.52
N PHE A 380 -5.17 -18.72 -0.11
CA PHE A 380 -3.92 -18.28 -0.73
C PHE A 380 -2.79 -18.79 0.16
N PRO A 381 -2.13 -19.90 -0.18
CA PRO A 381 -1.22 -20.60 0.74
C PRO A 381 0.06 -19.83 1.03
N ALA A 382 0.53 -19.06 0.05
CA ALA A 382 1.68 -18.18 0.21
C ALA A 382 1.65 -17.14 -0.91
N SER A 383 1.60 -15.87 -0.54
CA SER A 383 1.70 -14.77 -1.49
C SER A 383 3.07 -14.11 -1.37
N ARG A 384 3.63 -13.69 -2.49
CA ARG A 384 4.93 -13.01 -2.52
C ARG A 384 4.84 -11.72 -3.32
N PHE A 385 5.50 -10.71 -2.79
CA PHE A 385 5.60 -9.42 -3.44
C PHE A 385 7.09 -9.09 -3.59
N TYR A 386 7.50 -8.79 -4.80
CA TYR A 386 8.87 -8.43 -5.13
C TYR A 386 8.91 -6.97 -5.56
N PHE A 387 9.83 -6.23 -4.99
CA PHE A 387 10.06 -4.84 -5.33
C PHE A 387 11.53 -4.63 -5.65
N ALA A 388 11.77 -3.81 -6.66
CA ALA A 388 13.07 -3.23 -6.91
C ALA A 388 12.90 -1.72 -6.96
N ALA A 389 13.80 -0.96 -6.38
CA ALA A 389 13.81 0.49 -6.49
C ALA A 389 15.11 0.95 -7.11
N LEU A 390 15.01 1.80 -8.11
CA LEU A 390 16.11 2.60 -8.60
C LEU A 390 15.83 4.06 -8.27
N ALA A 391 16.71 4.71 -7.53
CA ALA A 391 16.55 6.10 -7.14
C ALA A 391 17.81 6.92 -7.41
N VAL A 392 17.60 8.21 -7.60
CA VAL A 392 18.64 9.21 -7.79
C VAL A 392 18.39 10.36 -6.84
N ASP A 393 19.43 10.73 -6.10
CA ASP A 393 19.42 11.87 -5.19
C ASP A 393 20.39 12.93 -5.70
N PHE A 394 19.88 14.14 -5.85
CA PHE A 394 20.66 15.32 -6.15
C PHE A 394 20.68 16.25 -4.95
N ARG A 395 21.85 16.78 -4.58
CA ARG A 395 22.06 17.71 -3.47
C ARG A 395 22.91 18.89 -3.87
N ARG A 396 22.46 20.10 -3.51
CA ARG A 396 23.20 21.34 -3.76
C ARG A 396 23.14 22.27 -2.56
#